data_5f3f4ffa16d10dc50a7bf58730c15e15
#
_entry.id   5f3f4ffa16d10dc50a7bf58730c15e15
#
_cell.length_a   1.000
_cell.length_b   1.000
_cell.length_c   1.000
_cell.angle_alpha   90.00
_cell.angle_beta   90.00
_cell.angle_gamma   90.00
#
_symmetry.space_group_name_H-M   'P 1'
#
loop_
_entity.id
_entity.type
_entity.pdbx_description
1 polymer ?
#
loop_
_entity_poly.entity_id
_entity_poly.type
_entity_poly.pdbx_seq_one_letter_code
_entity_poly.pdbx_strand_id
1 'polypeptide(L)'
;MKAQNFSFHHPIAFWIGCIALIGGVLAHVPMFMMGRHTGYQMVGMEMDATMLTGMAMIPLGVLLATYGLMPRIAQMQKSLHGDSHLQFHVADGVPLNREHWKLVIVLVIALAVDVLKPATLGFVMPGMTTEYEISKQTAGVLALVALTGTTVGSVLWGRLADIFGRRAAILLSALMFIGTAICGAMPSFGWNLAMCFLMGASAGGLLPITFTLMAETVPAAHRGWLLVALGGVGTSAGYLLAAGSAALLVPEFSWRALWLLGLPTGLLIVFLGRYIPESPRFLSNAGLDNEARAVLARFAGTGATTAANAPAAAVIAEQEPPAGGIAQLLRGSHARITWGLIVCGVAWGLVNFGFLLWLPTNLGSMGMDATAASALLARSALLALPGIAIV
;
A
#
# COMPACT_ATOMS: atom_id res chain seq x y z
N MET A 1 -10.12 -30.81 -12.68
CA MET A 1 -9.57 -30.55 -11.34
C MET A 1 -9.76 -29.07 -11.06
N LYS A 2 -10.50 -28.70 -10.01
CA LYS A 2 -10.67 -27.29 -9.61
C LYS A 2 -9.28 -26.78 -9.21
N ALA A 3 -8.76 -25.77 -9.92
CA ALA A 3 -7.58 -25.06 -9.48
C ALA A 3 -7.79 -24.65 -8.01
N GLN A 4 -7.05 -25.25 -7.10
CA GLN A 4 -7.09 -24.87 -5.70
C GLN A 4 -6.63 -23.42 -5.67
N ASN A 5 -7.57 -22.52 -5.36
CA ASN A 5 -7.28 -21.11 -5.18
C ASN A 5 -6.29 -20.99 -4.02
N PHE A 6 -5.01 -20.88 -4.35
CA PHE A 6 -3.89 -20.74 -3.40
C PHE A 6 -3.98 -19.48 -2.52
N SER A 7 -5.05 -18.73 -2.68
CA SER A 7 -5.24 -17.41 -2.08
C SER A 7 -5.65 -17.40 -0.61
N PHE A 8 -6.28 -18.47 -0.13
CA PHE A 8 -6.82 -18.52 1.22
C PHE A 8 -6.68 -19.93 1.76
N HIS A 9 -5.78 -20.11 2.74
CA HIS A 9 -5.64 -21.42 3.41
C HIS A 9 -6.85 -21.74 4.29
N HIS A 10 -7.36 -20.70 4.98
CA HIS A 10 -8.56 -20.78 5.78
C HIS A 10 -9.49 -19.59 5.45
N PRO A 11 -10.27 -19.67 4.35
CA PRO A 11 -11.09 -18.55 3.89
C PRO A 11 -12.09 -18.07 4.94
N ILE A 12 -12.62 -18.97 5.77
CA ILE A 12 -13.54 -18.61 6.86
C ILE A 12 -12.82 -17.71 7.88
N ALA A 13 -11.62 -18.08 8.31
CA ALA A 13 -10.84 -17.28 9.25
C ALA A 13 -10.50 -15.90 8.68
N PHE A 14 -10.14 -15.82 7.40
CA PHE A 14 -9.89 -14.56 6.71
C PHE A 14 -11.11 -13.64 6.75
N TRP A 15 -12.29 -14.14 6.36
CA TRP A 15 -13.49 -13.31 6.31
C TRP A 15 -14.01 -12.95 7.71
N ILE A 16 -13.91 -13.85 8.71
CA ILE A 16 -14.22 -13.52 10.10
C ILE A 16 -13.27 -12.41 10.59
N GLY A 17 -11.97 -12.49 10.26
CA GLY A 17 -10.99 -11.46 10.57
C GLY A 17 -11.34 -10.11 9.94
N CYS A 18 -11.74 -10.10 8.67
CA CYS A 18 -12.20 -8.89 7.99
C CYS A 18 -13.46 -8.29 8.66
N ILE A 19 -14.43 -9.12 9.01
CA ILE A 19 -15.68 -8.68 9.67
C ILE A 19 -15.37 -8.11 11.06
N ALA A 20 -14.51 -8.77 11.85
CA ALA A 20 -14.10 -8.28 13.16
C ALA A 20 -13.38 -6.93 13.05
N LEU A 21 -12.46 -6.78 12.10
CA LEU A 21 -11.73 -5.55 11.86
C LEU A 21 -12.65 -4.41 11.43
N ILE A 22 -13.56 -4.66 10.47
CA ILE A 22 -14.54 -3.67 10.00
C ILE A 22 -15.47 -3.29 11.15
N GLY A 23 -15.98 -4.27 11.89
CA GLY A 23 -16.82 -4.05 13.08
C GLY A 23 -16.10 -3.20 14.14
N GLY A 24 -14.80 -3.48 14.37
CA GLY A 24 -13.96 -2.69 15.26
C GLY A 24 -13.82 -1.23 14.81
N VAL A 25 -13.65 -0.98 13.51
CA VAL A 25 -13.61 0.40 12.98
C VAL A 25 -14.99 1.07 13.09
N LEU A 26 -16.06 0.37 12.74
CA LEU A 26 -17.42 0.90 12.81
C LEU A 26 -17.87 1.21 14.25
N ALA A 27 -17.33 0.51 15.25
CA ALA A 27 -17.58 0.78 16.67
C ALA A 27 -17.12 2.20 17.11
N HIS A 28 -16.26 2.87 16.32
CA HIS A 28 -15.81 4.24 16.59
C HIS A 28 -16.70 5.31 15.92
N VAL A 29 -17.55 4.91 14.96
CA VAL A 29 -18.42 5.84 14.24
C VAL A 29 -19.47 6.52 15.16
N PRO A 30 -20.10 5.83 16.13
CA PRO A 30 -21.02 6.49 17.06
C PRO A 30 -20.39 7.67 17.80
N MET A 31 -19.18 7.50 18.34
CA MET A 31 -18.46 8.59 18.99
C MET A 31 -18.16 9.74 18.05
N PHE A 32 -17.72 9.45 16.82
CA PHE A 32 -17.52 10.46 15.79
C PHE A 32 -18.81 11.23 15.50
N MET A 33 -19.94 10.54 15.42
CA MET A 33 -21.26 11.18 15.19
C MET A 33 -21.75 12.00 16.38
N MET A 34 -21.43 11.61 17.62
CA MET A 34 -21.73 12.41 18.80
C MET A 34 -20.99 13.76 18.79
N GLY A 35 -19.77 13.78 18.22
CA GLY A 35 -19.00 15.01 18.03
C GLY A 35 -19.65 16.05 17.10
N ARG A 36 -20.74 15.72 16.38
CA ARG A 36 -21.43 16.63 15.47
C ARG A 36 -21.92 17.93 16.18
N HIS A 37 -22.36 17.81 17.43
CA HIS A 37 -22.86 18.96 18.21
C HIS A 37 -21.74 19.89 18.66
N THR A 38 -20.49 19.41 18.70
CA THR A 38 -19.29 20.18 19.09
C THR A 38 -18.43 20.56 17.88
N GLY A 39 -18.98 20.51 16.65
CA GLY A 39 -18.18 20.71 15.43
C GLY A 39 -17.12 19.64 15.20
N TYR A 40 -17.39 18.41 15.67
CA TYR A 40 -16.49 17.24 15.62
C TYR A 40 -15.20 17.43 16.45
N GLN A 41 -15.22 18.31 17.44
CA GLN A 41 -14.15 18.40 18.44
C GLN A 41 -14.32 17.26 19.44
N MET A 42 -13.29 16.42 19.56
CA MET A 42 -13.34 15.20 20.37
C MET A 42 -12.24 15.17 21.45
N VAL A 43 -11.52 16.28 21.62
CA VAL A 43 -10.47 16.39 22.63
C VAL A 43 -11.04 16.23 24.02
N GLY A 44 -10.45 15.30 24.80
CA GLY A 44 -10.88 15.05 26.18
C GLY A 44 -12.17 14.25 26.33
N MET A 45 -12.81 13.79 25.25
CA MET A 45 -13.93 12.86 25.35
C MET A 45 -13.47 11.52 25.92
N GLU A 46 -14.22 10.98 26.87
CA GLU A 46 -13.94 9.66 27.44
C GLU A 46 -14.24 8.56 26.40
N MET A 47 -13.34 7.58 26.30
CA MET A 47 -13.54 6.41 25.46
C MET A 47 -14.53 5.46 26.14
N ASP A 48 -15.66 5.21 25.50
CA ASP A 48 -16.66 4.27 25.99
C ASP A 48 -16.26 2.80 25.80
N ALA A 49 -17.01 1.89 26.42
CA ALA A 49 -16.77 0.46 26.32
C ALA A 49 -16.86 -0.05 24.86
N THR A 50 -17.68 0.59 24.01
CA THR A 50 -17.86 0.25 22.60
C THR A 50 -16.57 0.53 21.84
N MET A 51 -15.95 1.69 22.05
CA MET A 51 -14.68 2.04 21.43
C MET A 51 -13.56 1.09 21.90
N LEU A 52 -13.45 0.84 23.20
CA LEU A 52 -12.42 -0.07 23.73
C LEU A 52 -12.57 -1.47 23.17
N THR A 53 -13.80 -1.97 23.05
CA THR A 53 -14.10 -3.25 22.39
C THR A 53 -13.69 -3.20 20.91
N GLY A 54 -14.04 -2.13 20.22
CA GLY A 54 -13.63 -1.90 18.82
C GLY A 54 -12.11 -1.89 18.65
N MET A 55 -11.38 -1.21 19.52
CA MET A 55 -9.91 -1.20 19.51
C MET A 55 -9.32 -2.60 19.72
N ALA A 56 -9.94 -3.45 20.54
CA ALA A 56 -9.50 -4.84 20.71
C ALA A 56 -9.85 -5.72 19.50
N MET A 57 -10.99 -5.47 18.86
CA MET A 57 -11.42 -6.22 17.68
C MET A 57 -10.51 -6.00 16.46
N ILE A 58 -9.90 -4.83 16.31
CA ILE A 58 -9.02 -4.51 15.17
C ILE A 58 -7.79 -5.43 15.13
N PRO A 59 -6.91 -5.50 16.14
CA PRO A 59 -5.76 -6.38 16.12
C PRO A 59 -6.17 -7.86 16.07
N LEU A 60 -7.25 -8.27 16.75
CA LEU A 60 -7.78 -9.62 16.66
C LEU A 60 -8.21 -9.95 15.21
N GLY A 61 -8.88 -9.01 14.54
CA GLY A 61 -9.28 -9.14 13.14
C GLY A 61 -8.09 -9.29 12.20
N VAL A 62 -7.05 -8.46 12.39
CA VAL A 62 -5.79 -8.57 11.63
C VAL A 62 -5.12 -9.94 11.85
N LEU A 63 -5.03 -10.42 13.10
CA LEU A 63 -4.44 -11.71 13.42
C LEU A 63 -5.21 -12.87 12.78
N LEU A 64 -6.54 -12.86 12.84
CA LEU A 64 -7.39 -13.88 12.21
C LEU A 64 -7.27 -13.86 10.69
N ALA A 65 -7.27 -12.67 10.08
CA ALA A 65 -7.09 -12.53 8.65
C ALA A 65 -5.69 -13.00 8.21
N THR A 66 -4.67 -12.70 9.01
CA THR A 66 -3.30 -13.17 8.80
C THR A 66 -3.25 -14.69 8.82
N TYR A 67 -3.83 -15.31 9.83
CA TYR A 67 -3.94 -16.78 9.89
C TYR A 67 -4.68 -17.37 8.67
N GLY A 68 -5.72 -16.67 8.19
CA GLY A 68 -6.49 -17.06 7.00
C GLY A 68 -5.71 -17.01 5.70
N LEU A 69 -4.74 -16.09 5.59
CA LEU A 69 -3.92 -15.87 4.40
C LEU A 69 -2.63 -16.66 4.38
N MET A 70 -2.05 -16.93 5.56
CA MET A 70 -0.73 -17.54 5.64
C MET A 70 -0.74 -19.01 5.21
N PRO A 71 0.16 -19.41 4.29
CA PRO A 71 0.35 -20.81 3.93
C PRO A 71 0.89 -21.58 5.14
N ARG A 72 0.57 -22.88 5.19
CA ARG A 72 1.10 -23.76 6.25
C ARG A 72 2.61 -23.82 6.12
N ILE A 73 3.32 -23.28 7.10
CA ILE A 73 4.80 -23.24 7.16
C ILE A 73 5.43 -24.63 6.89
N ALA A 74 4.80 -25.70 7.34
CA ALA A 74 5.24 -27.07 7.11
C ALA A 74 5.21 -27.48 5.61
N GLN A 75 4.37 -26.88 4.79
CA GLN A 75 4.33 -27.14 3.34
C GLN A 75 5.41 -26.35 2.60
N MET A 76 5.74 -25.16 3.07
CA MET A 76 6.82 -24.34 2.50
C MET A 76 8.21 -24.91 2.77
N GLN A 77 8.44 -25.46 3.97
CA GLN A 77 9.75 -26.05 4.32
C GLN A 77 10.10 -27.28 3.46
N LYS A 78 9.10 -28.01 2.98
CA LYS A 78 9.30 -29.19 2.15
C LYS A 78 9.66 -28.87 0.70
N SER A 79 9.37 -27.66 0.24
CA SER A 79 9.56 -27.21 -1.14
C SER A 79 10.82 -26.36 -1.37
N LEU A 80 11.49 -25.91 -0.33
CA LEU A 80 12.73 -25.11 -0.43
C LEU A 80 13.94 -25.88 -1.00
N HIS A 81 13.80 -27.15 -1.34
CA HIS A 81 14.85 -28.02 -1.89
C HIS A 81 14.52 -28.55 -3.30
N GLY A 82 13.56 -27.96 -4.00
CA GLY A 82 13.26 -28.32 -5.38
C GLY A 82 14.03 -27.45 -6.37
N ASP A 83 14.87 -28.05 -7.20
CA ASP A 83 15.46 -27.40 -8.38
C ASP A 83 14.33 -26.99 -9.33
N SER A 84 13.84 -25.76 -9.24
CA SER A 84 12.81 -25.26 -10.15
C SER A 84 13.46 -24.86 -11.47
N HIS A 85 13.16 -25.61 -12.54
CA HIS A 85 13.61 -25.31 -13.91
C HIS A 85 12.61 -24.43 -14.69
N LEU A 86 11.81 -23.60 -14.02
CA LEU A 86 10.84 -22.75 -14.70
C LEU A 86 11.51 -21.54 -15.34
N GLN A 87 11.33 -21.45 -16.67
CA GLN A 87 11.83 -20.31 -17.44
C GLN A 87 10.86 -19.15 -17.35
N PHE A 88 11.20 -18.13 -16.54
CA PHE A 88 10.39 -16.91 -16.39
C PHE A 88 10.42 -16.02 -17.63
N HIS A 89 11.42 -16.18 -18.51
CA HIS A 89 11.56 -15.42 -19.77
C HIS A 89 10.46 -15.69 -20.81
N VAL A 90 9.68 -16.75 -20.65
CA VAL A 90 8.54 -17.03 -21.55
C VAL A 90 7.50 -15.90 -21.53
N ALA A 91 7.35 -15.23 -20.38
CA ALA A 91 6.45 -14.09 -20.26
C ALA A 91 7.02 -12.78 -20.84
N ASP A 92 8.34 -12.67 -21.02
CA ASP A 92 9.00 -11.45 -21.48
C ASP A 92 8.77 -11.16 -22.97
N GLY A 93 8.51 -12.19 -23.80
CA GLY A 93 8.28 -12.06 -25.24
C GLY A 93 6.80 -11.92 -25.64
N VAL A 94 5.87 -11.87 -24.69
CA VAL A 94 4.43 -11.86 -24.96
C VAL A 94 3.91 -10.42 -25.11
N PRO A 95 2.98 -10.13 -26.05
CA PRO A 95 2.35 -8.81 -26.13
C PRO A 95 1.45 -8.56 -24.91
N LEU A 96 1.29 -7.27 -24.55
CA LEU A 96 0.35 -6.87 -23.52
C LEU A 96 -1.07 -7.35 -23.85
N ASN A 97 -1.69 -8.07 -22.93
CA ASN A 97 -3.05 -8.59 -23.05
C ASN A 97 -3.99 -7.98 -21.99
N ARG A 98 -5.27 -8.37 -22.03
CA ARG A 98 -6.29 -7.87 -21.09
C ARG A 98 -5.96 -8.16 -19.63
N GLU A 99 -5.27 -9.26 -19.32
CA GLU A 99 -4.93 -9.63 -17.95
C GLU A 99 -3.83 -8.71 -17.40
N HIS A 100 -2.85 -8.34 -18.23
CA HIS A 100 -1.86 -7.33 -17.86
C HIS A 100 -2.52 -5.98 -17.55
N TRP A 101 -3.44 -5.51 -18.40
CA TRP A 101 -4.13 -4.24 -18.15
C TRP A 101 -5.02 -4.26 -16.94
N LYS A 102 -5.71 -5.37 -16.65
CA LYS A 102 -6.46 -5.52 -15.39
C LYS A 102 -5.54 -5.39 -14.18
N LEU A 103 -4.39 -6.06 -14.22
CA LEU A 103 -3.41 -5.99 -13.14
C LEU A 103 -2.87 -4.56 -12.99
N VAL A 104 -2.44 -3.92 -14.08
CA VAL A 104 -1.93 -2.54 -14.07
C VAL A 104 -2.94 -1.59 -13.43
N ILE A 105 -4.20 -1.62 -13.87
CA ILE A 105 -5.25 -0.76 -13.30
C ILE A 105 -5.44 -1.02 -11.80
N VAL A 106 -5.49 -2.29 -11.39
CA VAL A 106 -5.66 -2.64 -9.98
C VAL A 106 -4.48 -2.18 -9.14
N LEU A 107 -3.24 -2.32 -9.63
CA LEU A 107 -2.05 -1.87 -8.92
C LEU A 107 -1.96 -0.34 -8.86
N VAL A 108 -2.38 0.38 -9.91
CA VAL A 108 -2.49 1.85 -9.89
C VAL A 108 -3.50 2.32 -8.84
N ILE A 109 -4.68 1.67 -8.77
CA ILE A 109 -5.68 1.97 -7.74
C ILE A 109 -5.12 1.67 -6.33
N ALA A 110 -4.46 0.54 -6.15
CA ALA A 110 -3.85 0.17 -4.88
C ALA A 110 -2.80 1.20 -4.43
N LEU A 111 -1.95 1.65 -5.36
CA LEU A 111 -0.95 2.68 -5.08
C LEU A 111 -1.59 4.06 -4.81
N ALA A 112 -2.64 4.43 -5.54
CA ALA A 112 -3.37 5.67 -5.27
C ALA A 112 -3.99 5.68 -3.86
N VAL A 113 -4.54 4.56 -3.42
CA VAL A 113 -5.06 4.39 -2.05
C VAL A 113 -3.95 4.42 -1.01
N ASP A 114 -2.79 3.81 -1.31
CA ASP A 114 -1.63 3.82 -0.42
C ASP A 114 -1.11 5.25 -0.17
N VAL A 115 -1.00 6.04 -1.24
CA VAL A 115 -0.52 7.43 -1.19
C VAL A 115 -1.56 8.37 -0.58
N LEU A 116 -2.85 8.09 -0.73
CA LEU A 116 -3.94 8.92 -0.20
C LEU A 116 -3.75 9.24 1.28
N LYS A 117 -3.47 8.24 2.14
CA LYS A 117 -3.40 8.44 3.59
C LYS A 117 -2.22 9.28 4.06
N PRO A 118 -0.97 8.98 3.71
CA PRO A 118 0.13 9.87 4.07
C PRO A 118 -0.04 11.27 3.47
N ALA A 119 -0.66 11.40 2.29
CA ALA A 119 -0.97 12.70 1.71
C ALA A 119 -2.03 13.46 2.51
N THR A 120 -3.04 12.79 3.08
CA THR A 120 -4.06 13.45 3.94
C THR A 120 -3.47 14.06 5.20
N LEU A 121 -2.29 13.61 5.65
CA LEU A 121 -1.62 14.14 6.83
C LEU A 121 -1.40 15.66 6.72
N GLY A 122 -1.03 16.17 5.54
CA GLY A 122 -0.87 17.60 5.30
C GLY A 122 -2.16 18.40 5.47
N PHE A 123 -3.31 17.80 5.12
CA PHE A 123 -4.62 18.44 5.25
C PHE A 123 -5.23 18.30 6.66
N VAL A 124 -4.77 17.33 7.42
CA VAL A 124 -5.16 17.09 8.82
C VAL A 124 -4.45 18.02 9.79
N MET A 125 -3.15 18.28 9.56
CA MET A 125 -2.31 19.07 10.48
C MET A 125 -2.88 20.44 10.87
N PRO A 126 -3.43 21.27 9.96
CA PRO A 126 -3.99 22.57 10.35
C PRO A 126 -5.13 22.45 11.37
N GLY A 127 -6.06 21.49 11.17
CA GLY A 127 -7.15 21.23 12.09
C GLY A 127 -6.67 20.68 13.43
N MET A 128 -5.68 19.80 13.42
CA MET A 128 -5.09 19.25 14.64
C MET A 128 -4.38 20.31 15.48
N THR A 129 -3.63 21.21 14.86
CA THR A 129 -2.95 22.29 15.61
C THR A 129 -3.95 23.19 16.35
N THR A 130 -5.09 23.46 15.72
CA THR A 130 -6.16 24.25 16.33
C THR A 130 -6.88 23.50 17.44
N GLU A 131 -7.27 22.24 17.19
CA GLU A 131 -8.10 21.46 18.11
C GLU A 131 -7.34 20.99 19.35
N TYR A 132 -6.07 20.58 19.20
CA TYR A 132 -5.22 20.14 20.32
C TYR A 132 -4.41 21.26 20.95
N GLU A 133 -4.54 22.51 20.47
CA GLU A 133 -3.79 23.69 20.95
C GLU A 133 -2.27 23.48 20.94
N ILE A 134 -1.76 22.78 19.91
CA ILE A 134 -0.35 22.41 19.79
C ILE A 134 0.38 23.34 18.80
N SER A 135 1.70 23.48 18.99
CA SER A 135 2.53 24.24 18.05
C SER A 135 2.69 23.51 16.71
N LYS A 136 3.03 24.24 15.64
CA LYS A 136 3.37 23.66 14.34
C LYS A 136 4.53 22.67 14.44
N GLN A 137 5.51 22.95 15.32
CA GLN A 137 6.66 22.06 15.57
C GLN A 137 6.19 20.73 16.17
N THR A 138 5.28 20.79 17.14
CA THR A 138 4.68 19.60 17.76
C THR A 138 3.86 18.80 16.75
N ALA A 139 3.09 19.47 15.90
CA ALA A 139 2.36 18.80 14.81
C ALA A 139 3.31 18.11 13.82
N GLY A 140 4.51 18.64 13.61
CA GLY A 140 5.56 18.03 12.79
C GLY A 140 6.01 16.64 13.30
N VAL A 141 5.90 16.38 14.60
CA VAL A 141 6.19 15.05 15.19
C VAL A 141 5.27 13.99 14.59
N LEU A 142 4.04 14.34 14.23
CA LEU A 142 3.10 13.44 13.58
C LEU A 142 3.66 12.91 12.24
N ALA A 143 4.20 13.81 11.42
CA ALA A 143 4.85 13.44 10.16
C ALA A 143 6.09 12.57 10.40
N LEU A 144 6.94 12.93 11.36
CA LEU A 144 8.12 12.15 11.73
C LEU A 144 7.76 10.72 12.15
N VAL A 145 6.75 10.58 12.99
CA VAL A 145 6.27 9.28 13.50
C VAL A 145 5.66 8.45 12.36
N ALA A 146 4.86 9.06 11.49
CA ALA A 146 4.30 8.39 10.33
C ALA A 146 5.38 7.87 9.37
N LEU A 147 6.40 8.71 9.06
CA LEU A 147 7.52 8.32 8.20
C LEU A 147 8.41 7.25 8.82
N THR A 148 8.62 7.32 10.13
CA THR A 148 9.31 6.24 10.87
C THR A 148 8.54 4.93 10.75
N GLY A 149 7.21 4.97 10.92
CA GLY A 149 6.33 3.84 10.66
C GLY A 149 6.48 3.30 9.23
N THR A 150 6.49 4.18 8.22
CA THR A 150 6.67 3.79 6.82
C THR A 150 8.00 3.08 6.58
N THR A 151 9.07 3.57 7.19
CA THR A 151 10.41 2.94 7.10
C THR A 151 10.41 1.55 7.72
N VAL A 152 9.87 1.41 8.93
CA VAL A 152 9.72 0.10 9.60
C VAL A 152 8.84 -0.83 8.78
N GLY A 153 7.71 -0.31 8.29
CA GLY A 153 6.76 -1.04 7.46
C GLY A 153 7.37 -1.54 6.16
N SER A 154 8.17 -0.74 5.47
CA SER A 154 8.76 -1.17 4.19
C SER A 154 9.71 -2.36 4.35
N VAL A 155 10.50 -2.39 5.43
CA VAL A 155 11.36 -3.54 5.76
C VAL A 155 10.53 -4.77 6.16
N LEU A 156 9.52 -4.56 7.01
CA LEU A 156 8.65 -5.64 7.50
C LEU A 156 7.87 -6.28 6.35
N TRP A 157 7.17 -5.48 5.56
CA TRP A 157 6.32 -5.97 4.48
C TRP A 157 7.13 -6.56 3.33
N GLY A 158 8.32 -5.99 3.01
CA GLY A 158 9.23 -6.58 2.04
C GLY A 158 9.57 -8.01 2.44
N ARG A 159 9.97 -8.22 3.69
CA ARG A 159 10.27 -9.55 4.23
C ARG A 159 9.06 -10.48 4.27
N LEU A 160 7.91 -9.97 4.69
CA LEU A 160 6.66 -10.75 4.70
C LEU A 160 6.21 -11.14 3.29
N ALA A 161 6.39 -10.25 2.30
CA ALA A 161 6.10 -10.54 0.90
C ALA A 161 7.01 -11.63 0.32
N ASP A 162 8.26 -11.68 0.74
CA ASP A 162 9.19 -12.75 0.33
C ASP A 162 8.87 -14.10 0.99
N ILE A 163 8.34 -14.09 2.21
CA ILE A 163 8.02 -15.32 2.97
C ILE A 163 6.61 -15.83 2.64
N PHE A 164 5.61 -14.95 2.56
CA PHE A 164 4.20 -15.32 2.46
C PHE A 164 3.55 -15.03 1.10
N GLY A 165 4.27 -14.34 0.24
CA GLY A 165 3.81 -13.95 -1.09
C GLY A 165 3.38 -12.49 -1.18
N ARG A 166 3.44 -11.97 -2.41
CA ARG A 166 3.17 -10.54 -2.71
C ARG A 166 1.70 -10.21 -2.47
N ARG A 167 0.80 -11.07 -2.91
CA ARG A 167 -0.64 -10.91 -2.75
C ARG A 167 -1.06 -10.89 -1.29
N ALA A 168 -0.56 -11.85 -0.49
CA ALA A 168 -0.88 -11.90 0.94
C ALA A 168 -0.43 -10.63 1.66
N ALA A 169 0.78 -10.15 1.36
CA ALA A 169 1.32 -8.93 1.95
C ALA A 169 0.50 -7.68 1.56
N ILE A 170 0.06 -7.55 0.30
CA ILE A 170 -0.83 -6.46 -0.14
C ILE A 170 -2.15 -6.48 0.65
N LEU A 171 -2.78 -7.63 0.79
CA LEU A 171 -4.06 -7.76 1.49
C LEU A 171 -3.93 -7.47 2.99
N LEU A 172 -2.88 -7.95 3.64
CA LEU A 172 -2.62 -7.69 5.06
C LEU A 172 -2.29 -6.22 5.32
N SER A 173 -1.48 -5.61 4.46
CA SER A 173 -1.20 -4.17 4.50
C SER A 173 -2.50 -3.36 4.36
N ALA A 174 -3.38 -3.73 3.41
CA ALA A 174 -4.68 -3.09 3.24
C ALA A 174 -5.59 -3.24 4.48
N LEU A 175 -5.60 -4.42 5.13
CA LEU A 175 -6.36 -4.64 6.35
C LEU A 175 -5.82 -3.80 7.52
N MET A 176 -4.50 -3.76 7.69
CA MET A 176 -3.89 -2.88 8.69
C MET A 176 -4.20 -1.41 8.41
N PHE A 177 -4.22 -1.01 7.14
CA PHE A 177 -4.61 0.33 6.70
C PHE A 177 -6.08 0.66 7.07
N ILE A 178 -7.03 -0.28 6.91
CA ILE A 178 -8.41 -0.13 7.37
C ILE A 178 -8.44 0.11 8.89
N GLY A 179 -7.68 -0.67 9.65
CA GLY A 179 -7.62 -0.54 11.12
C GLY A 179 -7.22 0.86 11.58
N THR A 180 -6.37 1.56 10.83
CA THR A 180 -5.95 2.92 11.17
C THR A 180 -6.99 4.01 10.84
N ALA A 181 -8.15 3.65 10.25
CA ALA A 181 -9.24 4.60 10.04
C ALA A 181 -9.79 5.20 11.34
N ILE A 182 -9.61 4.52 12.47
CA ILE A 182 -10.03 5.01 13.80
C ILE A 182 -9.26 6.24 14.28
N CYS A 183 -8.16 6.65 13.62
CA CYS A 183 -7.46 7.91 13.95
C CYS A 183 -8.40 9.11 14.06
N GLY A 184 -9.46 9.15 13.24
CA GLY A 184 -10.45 10.21 13.27
C GLY A 184 -11.27 10.31 14.56
N ALA A 185 -11.37 9.23 15.33
CA ALA A 185 -12.10 9.18 16.59
C ALA A 185 -11.20 9.28 17.83
N MET A 186 -9.90 9.50 17.67
CA MET A 186 -8.98 9.54 18.81
C MET A 186 -9.10 10.84 19.60
N PRO A 187 -9.24 10.76 20.96
CA PRO A 187 -9.50 11.93 21.81
C PRO A 187 -8.23 12.68 22.21
N SER A 188 -7.03 12.15 21.96
CA SER A 188 -5.78 12.79 22.33
C SER A 188 -4.74 12.75 21.23
N PHE A 189 -3.82 13.72 21.24
CA PHE A 189 -2.70 13.78 20.29
C PHE A 189 -1.77 12.56 20.42
N GLY A 190 -1.55 12.03 21.63
CA GLY A 190 -0.74 10.83 21.83
C GLY A 190 -1.31 9.59 21.13
N TRP A 191 -2.62 9.40 21.18
CA TRP A 191 -3.29 8.33 20.42
C TRP A 191 -3.15 8.52 18.93
N ASN A 192 -3.26 9.76 18.43
CA ASN A 192 -3.03 10.05 17.01
C ASN A 192 -1.60 9.72 16.59
N LEU A 193 -0.59 10.00 17.43
CA LEU A 193 0.81 9.60 17.14
C LEU A 193 0.94 8.08 16.99
N ALA A 194 0.39 7.31 17.92
CA ALA A 194 0.43 5.84 17.86
C ALA A 194 -0.25 5.31 16.60
N MET A 195 -1.43 5.85 16.26
CA MET A 195 -2.17 5.45 15.07
C MET A 195 -1.46 5.89 13.79
N CYS A 196 -0.81 7.05 13.77
CA CYS A 196 0.00 7.51 12.62
C CYS A 196 1.24 6.63 12.40
N PHE A 197 1.86 6.12 13.46
CA PHE A 197 2.91 5.11 13.31
C PHE A 197 2.39 3.85 12.62
N LEU A 198 1.26 3.31 13.08
CA LEU A 198 0.63 2.12 12.48
C LEU A 198 0.17 2.37 11.04
N MET A 199 -0.36 3.57 10.76
CA MET A 199 -0.71 3.99 9.41
C MET A 199 0.52 4.02 8.50
N GLY A 200 1.60 4.65 8.95
CA GLY A 200 2.87 4.64 8.23
C GLY A 200 3.38 3.23 8.00
N ALA A 201 3.37 2.39 9.04
CA ALA A 201 3.79 1.00 8.94
C ALA A 201 2.93 0.19 7.95
N SER A 202 1.63 0.49 7.83
CA SER A 202 0.80 -0.14 6.78
C SER A 202 1.15 0.36 5.38
N ALA A 203 1.34 1.67 5.20
CA ALA A 203 1.64 2.27 3.90
C ALA A 203 3.01 1.86 3.36
N GLY A 204 4.00 1.62 4.21
CA GLY A 204 5.35 1.22 3.79
C GLY A 204 5.42 -0.07 2.96
N GLY A 205 4.36 -0.88 2.95
CA GLY A 205 4.35 -2.17 2.24
C GLY A 205 3.83 -2.13 0.81
N LEU A 206 2.77 -1.40 0.57
CA LEU A 206 2.06 -1.46 -0.72
C LEU A 206 2.91 -0.97 -1.88
N LEU A 207 3.60 0.16 -1.73
CA LEU A 207 4.42 0.74 -2.80
C LEU A 207 5.49 -0.25 -3.32
N PRO A 208 6.45 -0.74 -2.51
CA PRO A 208 7.50 -1.62 -3.03
C PRO A 208 6.94 -2.95 -3.56
N ILE A 209 5.88 -3.49 -2.93
CA ILE A 209 5.31 -4.77 -3.34
C ILE A 209 4.56 -4.64 -4.69
N THR A 210 3.83 -3.54 -4.91
CA THR A 210 3.13 -3.31 -6.18
C THR A 210 4.11 -3.15 -7.34
N PHE A 211 5.23 -2.43 -7.12
CA PHE A 211 6.29 -2.31 -8.12
C PHE A 211 6.95 -3.65 -8.42
N THR A 212 7.28 -4.43 -7.40
CA THR A 212 7.88 -5.76 -7.56
C THR A 212 6.93 -6.69 -8.31
N LEU A 213 5.66 -6.76 -7.92
CA LEU A 213 4.68 -7.62 -8.57
C LEU A 213 4.48 -7.23 -10.05
N MET A 214 4.41 -5.93 -10.34
CA MET A 214 4.34 -5.46 -11.73
C MET A 214 5.59 -5.85 -12.52
N ALA A 215 6.78 -5.67 -11.94
CA ALA A 215 8.03 -6.03 -12.60
C ALA A 215 8.16 -7.53 -12.88
N GLU A 216 7.58 -8.37 -12.03
CA GLU A 216 7.60 -9.84 -12.15
C GLU A 216 6.54 -10.40 -13.10
N THR A 217 5.52 -9.61 -13.46
CA THR A 217 4.36 -10.07 -14.26
C THR A 217 4.27 -9.44 -15.64
N VAL A 218 4.84 -8.24 -15.84
CA VAL A 218 4.75 -7.49 -17.10
C VAL A 218 5.92 -7.83 -18.00
N PRO A 219 5.68 -7.98 -19.35
CA PRO A 219 6.73 -8.24 -20.34
C PRO A 219 7.87 -7.22 -20.30
N ALA A 220 9.11 -7.68 -20.50
CA ALA A 220 10.31 -6.86 -20.38
C ALA A 220 10.27 -5.59 -21.26
N ALA A 221 9.75 -5.71 -22.49
CA ALA A 221 9.64 -4.59 -23.43
C ALA A 221 8.76 -3.43 -22.91
N HIS A 222 7.82 -3.71 -22.02
CA HIS A 222 6.85 -2.73 -21.53
C HIS A 222 7.07 -2.38 -20.04
N ARG A 223 7.94 -3.09 -19.35
CA ARG A 223 8.16 -2.98 -17.90
C ARG A 223 8.58 -1.58 -17.48
N GLY A 224 9.52 -0.97 -18.20
CA GLY A 224 10.07 0.34 -17.85
C GLY A 224 9.00 1.42 -17.77
N TRP A 225 8.30 1.68 -18.87
CA TRP A 225 7.29 2.74 -18.90
C TRP A 225 6.05 2.45 -18.04
N LEU A 226 5.67 1.17 -17.89
CA LEU A 226 4.56 0.80 -16.98
C LEU A 226 4.88 1.03 -15.52
N LEU A 227 6.12 0.79 -15.08
CA LEU A 227 6.55 1.11 -13.72
C LEU A 227 6.56 2.63 -13.48
N VAL A 228 7.03 3.41 -14.46
CA VAL A 228 6.98 4.87 -14.37
C VAL A 228 5.52 5.35 -14.32
N ALA A 229 4.65 4.81 -15.19
CA ALA A 229 3.23 5.13 -15.20
C ALA A 229 2.55 4.74 -13.88
N LEU A 230 2.85 3.55 -13.32
CA LEU A 230 2.35 3.13 -12.01
C LEU A 230 2.69 4.18 -10.94
N GLY A 231 3.96 4.54 -10.84
CA GLY A 231 4.42 5.53 -9.86
C GLY A 231 3.81 6.90 -10.07
N GLY A 232 3.87 7.41 -11.29
CA GLY A 232 3.39 8.75 -11.65
C GLY A 232 1.88 8.90 -11.47
N VAL A 233 1.10 8.01 -12.10
CA VAL A 233 -0.37 8.06 -12.04
C VAL A 233 -0.86 7.74 -10.63
N GLY A 234 -0.32 6.70 -9.99
CA GLY A 234 -0.74 6.29 -8.66
C GLY A 234 -0.50 7.38 -7.61
N THR A 235 0.69 8.00 -7.61
CA THR A 235 1.02 9.08 -6.66
C THR A 235 0.17 10.32 -6.89
N SER A 236 0.03 10.76 -8.14
CA SER A 236 -0.77 11.94 -8.48
C SER A 236 -2.24 11.74 -8.18
N ALA A 237 -2.79 10.55 -8.49
CA ALA A 237 -4.18 10.20 -8.17
C ALA A 237 -4.39 10.16 -6.66
N GLY A 238 -3.45 9.59 -5.89
CA GLY A 238 -3.53 9.55 -4.43
C GLY A 238 -3.54 10.93 -3.81
N TYR A 239 -2.67 11.84 -4.27
CA TYR A 239 -2.65 13.22 -3.81
C TYR A 239 -3.91 13.99 -4.22
N LEU A 240 -4.40 13.80 -5.46
CA LEU A 240 -5.66 14.39 -5.93
C LEU A 240 -6.84 13.93 -5.07
N LEU A 241 -6.92 12.64 -4.75
CA LEU A 241 -7.94 12.10 -3.87
C LEU A 241 -7.85 12.69 -2.45
N ALA A 242 -6.64 12.86 -1.91
CA ALA A 242 -6.43 13.48 -0.60
C ALA A 242 -6.91 14.93 -0.59
N ALA A 243 -6.43 15.75 -1.52
CA ALA A 243 -6.77 17.18 -1.62
C ALA A 243 -8.27 17.37 -1.94
N GLY A 244 -8.81 16.57 -2.87
CA GLY A 244 -10.23 16.63 -3.23
C GLY A 244 -11.14 16.21 -2.07
N SER A 245 -10.79 15.14 -1.36
CA SER A 245 -11.52 14.73 -0.16
C SER A 245 -11.44 15.77 0.94
N ALA A 246 -10.28 16.41 1.13
CA ALA A 246 -10.12 17.49 2.09
C ALA A 246 -11.02 18.69 1.75
N ALA A 247 -11.05 19.11 0.49
CA ALA A 247 -11.90 20.22 0.05
C ALA A 247 -13.41 19.95 0.25
N LEU A 248 -13.83 18.68 0.13
CA LEU A 248 -15.24 18.29 0.24
C LEU A 248 -15.66 17.95 1.67
N LEU A 249 -14.82 17.23 2.43
CA LEU A 249 -15.22 16.67 3.72
C LEU A 249 -14.85 17.54 4.91
N VAL A 250 -13.74 18.28 4.85
CA VAL A 250 -13.29 19.09 6.00
C VAL A 250 -14.30 20.17 6.40
N PRO A 251 -14.95 20.90 5.48
CA PRO A 251 -15.94 21.90 5.84
C PRO A 251 -17.16 21.35 6.59
N GLU A 252 -17.58 20.11 6.23
CA GLU A 252 -18.81 19.50 6.77
C GLU A 252 -18.55 18.63 8.00
N PHE A 253 -17.41 17.89 8.02
CA PHE A 253 -17.14 16.82 8.98
C PHE A 253 -15.82 16.98 9.72
N SER A 254 -15.17 18.13 9.65
CA SER A 254 -13.83 18.39 10.21
C SER A 254 -12.73 17.53 9.55
N TRP A 255 -11.47 17.85 9.85
CA TRP A 255 -10.28 17.10 9.41
C TRP A 255 -10.33 15.61 9.79
N ARG A 256 -11.08 15.27 10.84
CA ARG A 256 -11.21 13.92 11.36
C ARG A 256 -11.84 12.95 10.36
N ALA A 257 -12.73 13.42 9.49
CA ALA A 257 -13.38 12.61 8.47
C ALA A 257 -12.39 12.04 7.44
N LEU A 258 -11.25 12.71 7.22
CA LEU A 258 -10.24 12.23 6.28
C LEU A 258 -9.63 10.89 6.69
N TRP A 259 -9.56 10.61 7.98
CA TRP A 259 -9.09 9.32 8.48
C TRP A 259 -10.06 8.18 8.20
N LEU A 260 -11.37 8.46 8.26
CA LEU A 260 -12.41 7.45 7.99
C LEU A 260 -12.39 6.96 6.54
N LEU A 261 -11.83 7.73 5.59
CA LEU A 261 -11.62 7.29 4.21
C LEU A 261 -10.78 6.00 4.11
N GLY A 262 -10.00 5.70 5.13
CA GLY A 262 -9.24 4.44 5.18
C GLY A 262 -10.12 3.19 5.12
N LEU A 263 -11.35 3.25 5.63
CA LEU A 263 -12.27 2.11 5.59
C LEU A 263 -12.75 1.79 4.16
N PRO A 264 -13.42 2.69 3.41
CA PRO A 264 -13.90 2.36 2.07
C PRO A 264 -12.75 2.11 1.08
N THR A 265 -11.65 2.86 1.19
CA THR A 265 -10.51 2.71 0.27
C THR A 265 -9.73 1.42 0.53
N GLY A 266 -9.51 1.05 1.78
CA GLY A 266 -8.90 -0.23 2.12
C GLY A 266 -9.78 -1.43 1.72
N LEU A 267 -11.10 -1.34 1.92
CA LEU A 267 -12.06 -2.33 1.42
C LEU A 267 -11.98 -2.50 -0.09
N LEU A 268 -11.83 -1.40 -0.83
CA LEU A 268 -11.65 -1.44 -2.28
C LEU A 268 -10.44 -2.31 -2.66
N ILE A 269 -9.30 -2.17 -1.96
CA ILE A 269 -8.12 -3.01 -2.21
C ILE A 269 -8.42 -4.48 -1.90
N VAL A 270 -9.10 -4.77 -0.80
CA VAL A 270 -9.47 -6.16 -0.43
C VAL A 270 -10.34 -6.79 -1.51
N PHE A 271 -11.35 -6.06 -2.04
CA PHE A 271 -12.20 -6.54 -3.13
C PHE A 271 -11.44 -6.69 -4.45
N LEU A 272 -10.54 -5.75 -4.76
CA LEU A 272 -9.70 -5.81 -5.96
C LEU A 272 -8.62 -6.91 -5.85
N GLY A 273 -8.33 -7.39 -4.64
CA GLY A 273 -7.38 -8.47 -4.38
C GLY A 273 -7.66 -9.76 -5.15
N ARG A 274 -8.92 -9.99 -5.61
CA ARG A 274 -9.28 -11.11 -6.50
C ARG A 274 -8.60 -11.05 -7.87
N TYR A 275 -8.22 -9.86 -8.32
CA TYR A 275 -7.54 -9.64 -9.61
C TYR A 275 -6.02 -9.65 -9.48
N ILE A 276 -5.51 -9.53 -8.26
CA ILE A 276 -4.07 -9.57 -7.97
C ILE A 276 -3.63 -11.03 -7.95
N PRO A 277 -2.80 -11.50 -8.90
CA PRO A 277 -2.22 -12.84 -8.86
C PRO A 277 -1.14 -12.91 -7.79
N GLU A 278 -0.75 -14.12 -7.42
CA GLU A 278 0.53 -14.29 -6.72
C GLU A 278 1.67 -14.21 -7.74
N SER A 279 2.86 -13.82 -7.28
CA SER A 279 4.04 -13.75 -8.13
C SER A 279 4.43 -15.14 -8.65
N PRO A 280 4.62 -15.33 -9.98
CA PRO A 280 5.12 -16.58 -10.52
C PRO A 280 6.49 -16.98 -9.95
N ARG A 281 7.35 -15.99 -9.72
CA ARG A 281 8.68 -16.18 -9.15
C ARG A 281 8.60 -16.68 -7.70
N PHE A 282 7.72 -16.07 -6.90
CA PHE A 282 7.46 -16.54 -5.54
C PHE A 282 6.92 -17.97 -5.52
N LEU A 283 5.94 -18.28 -6.37
CA LEU A 283 5.34 -19.62 -6.46
C LEU A 283 6.38 -20.68 -6.83
N SER A 284 7.24 -20.40 -7.79
CA SER A 284 8.31 -21.32 -8.18
C SER A 284 9.33 -21.52 -7.05
N ASN A 285 9.79 -20.44 -6.43
CA ASN A 285 10.71 -20.52 -5.28
C ASN A 285 10.09 -21.28 -4.08
N ALA A 286 8.76 -21.27 -3.98
CA ALA A 286 8.02 -22.06 -2.99
C ALA A 286 7.76 -23.52 -3.43
N GLY A 287 8.28 -23.95 -4.58
CA GLY A 287 8.07 -25.30 -5.12
C GLY A 287 6.66 -25.57 -5.67
N LEU A 288 5.91 -24.51 -5.99
CA LEU A 288 4.54 -24.54 -6.48
C LEU A 288 4.51 -24.31 -8.01
N ASP A 289 5.27 -25.12 -8.73
CA ASP A 289 5.49 -24.95 -10.17
C ASP A 289 4.21 -25.04 -11.01
N ASN A 290 3.23 -25.83 -10.59
CA ASN A 290 1.96 -25.94 -11.31
C ASN A 290 1.15 -24.63 -11.23
N GLU A 291 1.14 -24.01 -10.07
CA GLU A 291 0.50 -22.72 -9.81
C GLU A 291 1.26 -21.60 -10.54
N ALA A 292 2.59 -21.63 -10.50
CA ALA A 292 3.42 -20.69 -11.25
C ALA A 292 3.13 -20.75 -12.75
N ARG A 293 3.07 -21.98 -13.33
CA ARG A 293 2.68 -22.20 -14.73
C ARG A 293 1.27 -21.71 -15.03
N ALA A 294 0.32 -21.91 -14.11
CA ALA A 294 -1.05 -21.43 -14.31
C ALA A 294 -1.13 -19.91 -14.35
N VAL A 295 -0.36 -19.20 -13.51
CA VAL A 295 -0.27 -17.75 -13.55
C VAL A 295 0.41 -17.28 -14.84
N LEU A 296 1.54 -17.88 -15.23
CA LEU A 296 2.24 -17.56 -16.48
C LEU A 296 1.33 -17.78 -17.70
N ALA A 297 0.59 -18.89 -17.76
CA ALA A 297 -0.35 -19.18 -18.84
C ALA A 297 -1.48 -18.14 -18.92
N ARG A 298 -1.95 -17.62 -17.78
CA ARG A 298 -2.96 -16.55 -17.73
C ARG A 298 -2.45 -15.27 -18.40
N PHE A 299 -1.19 -14.93 -18.19
CA PHE A 299 -0.57 -13.72 -18.76
C PHE A 299 -0.02 -13.94 -20.17
N ALA A 300 0.38 -15.17 -20.52
CA ALA A 300 0.86 -15.48 -21.87
C ALA A 300 -0.23 -15.53 -22.95
N GLY A 301 -1.52 -15.72 -22.55
CA GLY A 301 -2.64 -15.83 -23.50
C GLY A 301 -2.65 -17.16 -24.28
N THR A 302 -3.64 -17.35 -25.16
CA THR A 302 -3.85 -18.58 -25.92
C THR A 302 -2.75 -18.94 -26.92
N GLY A 303 -1.80 -18.03 -27.19
CA GLY A 303 -0.67 -18.26 -28.10
C GLY A 303 0.51 -19.03 -27.50
N ALA A 304 0.57 -19.18 -26.18
CA ALA A 304 1.74 -19.74 -25.51
C ALA A 304 1.67 -21.25 -25.22
N THR A 305 0.58 -21.92 -25.58
CA THR A 305 0.49 -23.39 -25.47
C THR A 305 1.53 -24.13 -26.32
N THR A 306 2.01 -23.49 -27.40
CA THR A 306 3.10 -23.98 -28.23
C THR A 306 4.49 -23.70 -27.65
N ALA A 307 4.67 -22.62 -26.91
CA ALA A 307 5.95 -22.26 -26.30
C ALA A 307 6.25 -23.04 -25.01
N ALA A 308 5.20 -23.46 -24.26
CA ALA A 308 5.37 -24.30 -23.08
C ALA A 308 5.85 -25.72 -23.38
N ASN A 309 5.69 -26.17 -24.64
CA ASN A 309 6.16 -27.47 -25.13
C ASN A 309 7.41 -27.35 -26.04
N ALA A 310 7.99 -26.16 -26.19
CA ALA A 310 9.25 -26.02 -26.90
C ALA A 310 10.34 -26.81 -26.11
N PRO A 311 11.11 -27.70 -26.78
CA PRO A 311 12.22 -28.35 -26.12
C PRO A 311 13.14 -27.26 -25.55
N ALA A 312 13.60 -27.48 -24.34
CA ALA A 312 14.51 -26.60 -23.62
C ALA A 312 15.77 -26.32 -24.52
N ALA A 313 15.64 -25.35 -25.41
CA ALA A 313 16.80 -24.76 -26.06
C ALA A 313 17.60 -24.11 -24.94
N ALA A 314 18.85 -24.58 -24.79
CA ALA A 314 19.79 -24.25 -23.75
C ALA A 314 19.69 -22.78 -23.32
N VAL A 315 18.82 -22.50 -22.35
CA VAL A 315 18.87 -21.27 -21.61
C VAL A 315 20.03 -21.46 -20.65
N ILE A 316 21.08 -20.69 -20.86
CA ILE A 316 22.14 -20.49 -19.91
C ILE A 316 21.41 -20.20 -18.61
N ALA A 317 21.44 -21.13 -17.67
CA ALA A 317 20.97 -20.89 -16.31
C ALA A 317 21.81 -19.70 -15.84
N GLU A 318 21.19 -18.51 -15.83
CA GLU A 318 21.78 -17.36 -15.18
C GLU A 318 21.84 -17.77 -13.72
N GLN A 319 23.02 -18.25 -13.32
CA GLN A 319 23.29 -18.56 -11.93
C GLN A 319 22.93 -17.31 -11.15
N GLU A 320 21.86 -17.38 -10.36
CA GLU A 320 21.56 -16.30 -9.42
C GLU A 320 22.87 -16.00 -8.68
N PRO A 321 23.36 -14.77 -8.73
CA PRO A 321 24.57 -14.44 -7.99
C PRO A 321 24.30 -14.79 -6.53
N PRO A 322 25.27 -15.42 -5.84
CA PRO A 322 25.11 -15.83 -4.46
C PRO A 322 24.53 -14.67 -3.67
N ALA A 323 23.52 -14.94 -2.83
CA ALA A 323 22.76 -13.95 -2.07
C ALA A 323 23.75 -13.01 -1.35
N GLY A 324 24.07 -11.90 -2.00
CA GLY A 324 25.01 -10.91 -1.53
C GLY A 324 24.36 -10.08 -0.43
N GLY A 325 25.05 -9.93 0.70
CA GLY A 325 24.59 -9.03 1.75
C GLY A 325 24.53 -7.57 1.27
N ILE A 326 23.80 -6.73 2.00
CA ILE A 326 23.66 -5.26 1.74
C ILE A 326 25.01 -4.59 1.46
N ALA A 327 26.09 -5.08 2.07
CA ALA A 327 27.44 -4.57 1.85
C ALA A 327 27.92 -4.68 0.38
N GLN A 328 27.40 -5.62 -0.40
CA GLN A 328 27.77 -5.74 -1.82
C GLN A 328 27.13 -4.65 -2.68
N LEU A 329 25.94 -4.15 -2.31
CA LEU A 329 25.27 -3.04 -2.99
C LEU A 329 26.08 -1.73 -2.84
N LEU A 330 26.85 -1.60 -1.77
CA LEU A 330 27.65 -0.40 -1.48
C LEU A 330 29.10 -0.51 -1.99
N ARG A 331 29.45 -1.61 -2.69
CA ARG A 331 30.81 -1.86 -3.20
C ARG A 331 30.80 -2.12 -4.71
N GLY A 332 31.95 -1.90 -5.35
CA GLY A 332 32.16 -2.20 -6.76
C GLY A 332 31.30 -1.34 -7.73
N SER A 333 30.94 -1.93 -8.85
CA SER A 333 30.17 -1.27 -9.93
C SER A 333 28.75 -0.89 -9.51
N HIS A 334 28.15 -1.62 -8.56
CA HIS A 334 26.81 -1.35 -8.06
C HIS A 334 26.72 -0.13 -7.14
N ALA A 335 27.84 0.26 -6.51
CA ALA A 335 27.86 1.38 -5.57
C ALA A 335 27.39 2.69 -6.18
N ARG A 336 27.79 3.00 -7.42
CA ARG A 336 27.35 4.24 -8.11
C ARG A 336 25.83 4.29 -8.32
N ILE A 337 25.25 3.18 -8.74
CA ILE A 337 23.80 3.07 -8.96
C ILE A 337 23.08 3.18 -7.62
N THR A 338 23.54 2.47 -6.60
CA THR A 338 22.96 2.49 -5.25
C THR A 338 22.99 3.89 -4.65
N TRP A 339 24.12 4.60 -4.72
CA TRP A 339 24.21 5.97 -4.22
C TRP A 339 23.33 6.93 -5.04
N GLY A 340 23.27 6.76 -6.37
CA GLY A 340 22.35 7.55 -7.22
C GLY A 340 20.89 7.37 -6.80
N LEU A 341 20.47 6.13 -6.57
CA LEU A 341 19.10 5.83 -6.11
C LEU A 341 18.82 6.40 -4.70
N ILE A 342 19.79 6.32 -3.78
CA ILE A 342 19.68 6.92 -2.44
C ILE A 342 19.48 8.42 -2.55
N VAL A 343 20.32 9.12 -3.34
CA VAL A 343 20.20 10.58 -3.53
C VAL A 343 18.85 10.95 -4.14
N CYS A 344 18.40 10.23 -5.18
CA CYS A 344 17.08 10.44 -5.77
C CYS A 344 15.94 10.20 -4.75
N GLY A 345 16.05 9.15 -3.94
CA GLY A 345 15.07 8.85 -2.89
C GLY A 345 15.00 9.94 -1.82
N VAL A 346 16.17 10.43 -1.38
CA VAL A 346 16.23 11.56 -0.42
C VAL A 346 15.65 12.83 -1.03
N ALA A 347 15.99 13.17 -2.26
CA ALA A 347 15.43 14.34 -2.95
C ALA A 347 13.91 14.24 -3.09
N TRP A 348 13.40 13.07 -3.50
CA TRP A 348 11.97 12.81 -3.56
C TRP A 348 11.29 12.97 -2.19
N GLY A 349 11.90 12.43 -1.14
CA GLY A 349 11.41 12.55 0.23
C GLY A 349 11.35 14.00 0.72
N LEU A 350 12.39 14.80 0.44
CA LEU A 350 12.43 16.23 0.78
C LEU A 350 11.31 17.01 0.08
N VAL A 351 11.04 16.73 -1.19
CA VAL A 351 9.95 17.40 -1.92
C VAL A 351 8.60 16.99 -1.37
N ASN A 352 8.34 15.70 -1.19
CA ASN A 352 7.01 15.21 -0.80
C ASN A 352 6.69 15.48 0.67
N PHE A 353 7.61 15.22 1.57
CA PHE A 353 7.39 15.32 3.02
C PHE A 353 7.95 16.59 3.63
N GLY A 354 8.96 17.19 3.01
CA GLY A 354 9.51 18.48 3.44
C GLY A 354 8.73 19.66 2.89
N PHE A 355 8.21 19.60 1.67
CA PHE A 355 7.52 20.72 1.02
C PHE A 355 6.01 20.47 0.83
N LEU A 356 5.63 19.43 0.06
CA LEU A 356 4.22 19.22 -0.30
C LEU A 356 3.34 18.92 0.91
N LEU A 357 3.84 18.19 1.90
CA LEU A 357 3.11 17.88 3.12
C LEU A 357 2.74 19.14 3.92
N TRP A 358 3.61 20.15 3.92
CA TRP A 358 3.42 21.38 4.64
C TRP A 358 2.67 22.45 3.85
N LEU A 359 2.41 22.20 2.58
CA LEU A 359 1.82 23.21 1.69
C LEU A 359 0.43 23.69 2.15
N PRO A 360 -0.51 22.82 2.61
CA PRO A 360 -1.79 23.26 3.15
C PRO A 360 -1.62 24.20 4.37
N THR A 361 -0.73 23.84 5.29
CA THR A 361 -0.43 24.62 6.49
C THR A 361 0.20 25.98 6.14
N ASN A 362 1.10 26.00 5.15
CA ASN A 362 1.75 27.22 4.71
C ASN A 362 0.78 28.17 3.99
N LEU A 363 -0.09 27.65 3.11
CA LEU A 363 -1.14 28.42 2.47
C LEU A 363 -2.10 29.03 3.50
N GLY A 364 -2.47 28.27 4.53
CA GLY A 364 -3.26 28.78 5.65
C GLY A 364 -2.57 29.92 6.42
N SER A 365 -1.25 29.82 6.64
CA SER A 365 -0.48 30.93 7.29
C SER A 365 -0.34 32.18 6.43
N MET A 366 -0.54 32.06 5.11
CA MET A 366 -0.60 33.18 4.17
C MET A 366 -2.03 33.80 4.07
N GLY A 367 -2.97 33.36 4.89
CA GLY A 367 -4.34 33.85 4.94
C GLY A 367 -5.33 33.16 4.03
N MET A 368 -4.94 32.05 3.39
CA MET A 368 -5.86 31.28 2.55
C MET A 368 -6.73 30.38 3.43
N ASP A 369 -8.04 30.38 3.17
CA ASP A 369 -8.95 29.44 3.81
C ASP A 369 -8.60 27.96 3.50
N ALA A 370 -8.79 27.07 4.48
CA ALA A 370 -8.42 25.66 4.37
C ALA A 370 -9.09 24.96 3.20
N THR A 371 -10.36 25.29 2.93
CA THR A 371 -11.12 24.74 1.80
C THR A 371 -10.56 25.24 0.48
N ALA A 372 -10.28 26.56 0.37
CA ALA A 372 -9.69 27.15 -0.82
C ALA A 372 -8.29 26.58 -1.10
N ALA A 373 -7.47 26.41 -0.05
CA ALA A 373 -6.15 25.79 -0.16
C ALA A 373 -6.23 24.35 -0.68
N SER A 374 -7.14 23.54 -0.11
CA SER A 374 -7.35 22.15 -0.53
C SER A 374 -7.86 22.06 -1.96
N ALA A 375 -8.81 22.92 -2.36
CA ALA A 375 -9.34 22.98 -3.71
C ALA A 375 -8.27 23.40 -4.73
N LEU A 376 -7.42 24.38 -4.38
CA LEU A 376 -6.29 24.81 -5.20
C LEU A 376 -5.32 23.65 -5.44
N LEU A 377 -4.96 22.94 -4.38
CA LEU A 377 -4.04 21.80 -4.46
C LEU A 377 -4.63 20.63 -5.26
N ALA A 378 -5.93 20.37 -5.14
CA ALA A 378 -6.62 19.37 -5.96
C ALA A 378 -6.59 19.75 -7.44
N ARG A 379 -6.87 21.01 -7.80
CA ARG A 379 -6.78 21.51 -9.18
C ARG A 379 -5.36 21.43 -9.73
N SER A 380 -4.36 21.77 -8.93
CA SER A 380 -2.94 21.65 -9.30
C SER A 380 -2.54 20.21 -9.58
N ALA A 381 -2.98 19.26 -8.75
CA ALA A 381 -2.74 17.83 -8.96
C ALA A 381 -3.40 17.32 -10.26
N LEU A 382 -4.61 17.79 -10.57
CA LEU A 382 -5.31 17.45 -11.82
C LEU A 382 -4.56 17.98 -13.04
N LEU A 383 -4.07 19.23 -12.97
CA LEU A 383 -3.30 19.85 -14.04
C LEU A 383 -1.92 19.17 -14.27
N ALA A 384 -1.39 18.53 -13.25
CA ALA A 384 -0.12 17.78 -13.34
C ALA A 384 -0.26 16.43 -14.05
N LEU A 385 -1.45 15.83 -14.11
CA LEU A 385 -1.68 14.51 -14.71
C LEU A 385 -1.20 14.39 -16.17
N PRO A 386 -1.44 15.36 -17.09
CA PRO A 386 -0.93 15.27 -18.46
C PRO A 386 0.60 15.23 -18.55
N GLY A 387 1.31 15.83 -17.59
CA GLY A 387 2.77 15.79 -17.53
C GLY A 387 3.35 14.38 -17.39
N ILE A 388 2.59 13.46 -16.82
CA ILE A 388 2.99 12.06 -16.66
C ILE A 388 3.04 11.33 -18.02
N ALA A 389 2.24 11.79 -19.00
CA ALA A 389 2.22 11.20 -20.34
C ALA A 389 3.43 11.62 -21.18
N ILE A 390 4.19 12.63 -20.75
CA ILE A 390 5.37 13.15 -21.45
C ILE A 390 6.64 12.41 -21.03
N VAL A 391 6.65 11.80 -19.86
CA VAL A 391 7.76 11.01 -19.31
C VAL A 391 7.63 9.54 -19.70
#